data_14b46d7d8f454bb5d7da3c781445d6c9
#
_entry.id   14b46d7d8f454bb5d7da3c781445d6c9
#
_cell.length_a   1.000
_cell.length_b   1.000
_cell.length_c   1.000
_cell.angle_alpha   90.00
_cell.angle_beta   90.00
_cell.angle_gamma   90.00
#
_symmetry.space_group_name_H-M   'P 1'
#
loop_
_entity.id
_entity.type
_entity.pdbx_description
1 polymer ?
#
loop_
_entity_poly.entity_id
_entity_poly.type
_entity_poly.pdbx_seq_one_letter_code
_entity_poly.pdbx_strand_id
1 'polypeptide(L)'
;MATLFRLEEIFHHVRTNEEILRKFFEMEMELLTVSTFRDLFERLLTAVEEKFSIPHVWISVIEEETDRFPWESLEASPLLKERLNILPRSDFSALMDEKGLPILVNENLKAYYRLLPHHQKCMVKSMAACPLFFREKIIGGLNLGDYSESRFQPDMDTFFLSQLSLIISISLSNVLTQENLRKRVTRDDLTGLPNGSELKAFLDRQVASSRTRGFPLSVVAFCHENYDDVKEREGREKADACAVLMAEAIGASMGREDSLFRCWENGYVLCLPYREETAARETARRAAEGILSRPPAADDGSLPFLLRIGVASVEDRAVLDGESLVELAFSRLDDQPAGPFGETGASAVPETAREV
;
A
#
# COMPACT_ATOMS: atom_id res chain seq x y z
N MET A 1 37.89 -46.69 20.15
CA MET A 1 36.53 -46.29 20.56
C MET A 1 36.33 -44.78 20.59
N ALA A 2 37.18 -43.99 21.27
CA ALA A 2 37.00 -42.50 21.32
C ALA A 2 37.07 -41.79 19.95
N THR A 3 37.88 -42.28 19.01
CA THR A 3 38.03 -41.68 17.68
C THR A 3 36.80 -41.96 16.77
N LEU A 4 36.18 -43.12 16.89
CA LEU A 4 34.95 -43.47 16.18
C LEU A 4 33.77 -42.64 16.69
N PHE A 5 33.64 -42.42 17.99
CA PHE A 5 32.60 -41.58 18.60
C PHE A 5 32.72 -40.13 18.13
N ARG A 6 33.93 -39.61 18.04
CA ARG A 6 34.19 -38.25 17.55
C ARG A 6 33.88 -38.07 16.06
N LEU A 7 34.09 -39.12 15.25
CA LEU A 7 33.71 -39.12 13.84
C LEU A 7 32.19 -39.15 13.65
N GLU A 8 31.46 -39.94 14.43
CA GLU A 8 29.99 -40.00 14.40
C GLU A 8 29.36 -38.67 14.81
N GLU A 9 29.91 -38.02 15.84
CA GLU A 9 29.48 -36.65 16.24
C GLU A 9 29.72 -35.63 15.11
N ILE A 10 30.89 -35.65 14.47
CA ILE A 10 31.18 -34.76 13.35
C ILE A 10 30.22 -34.99 12.18
N PHE A 11 29.96 -36.25 11.81
CA PHE A 11 29.02 -36.58 10.74
C PHE A 11 27.58 -36.15 11.10
N HIS A 12 27.20 -36.28 12.35
CA HIS A 12 25.88 -35.82 12.80
C HIS A 12 25.76 -34.29 12.69
N HIS A 13 26.75 -33.54 13.13
CA HIS A 13 26.77 -32.07 12.99
C HIS A 13 26.77 -31.62 11.54
N VAL A 14 27.52 -32.30 10.64
CA VAL A 14 27.52 -31.98 9.21
C VAL A 14 26.13 -32.19 8.60
N ARG A 15 25.50 -33.34 8.87
CA ARG A 15 24.15 -33.60 8.38
C ARG A 15 23.13 -32.61 8.90
N THR A 16 23.18 -32.26 10.16
CA THR A 16 22.28 -31.26 10.76
C THR A 16 22.47 -29.90 10.10
N ASN A 17 23.73 -29.49 9.87
CA ASN A 17 24.01 -28.22 9.17
C ASN A 17 23.56 -28.24 7.72
N GLU A 18 23.71 -29.36 6.99
CA GLU A 18 23.18 -29.50 5.61
C GLU A 18 21.67 -29.41 5.57
N GLU A 19 20.95 -29.98 6.53
CA GLU A 19 19.49 -29.85 6.63
C GLU A 19 19.05 -28.42 6.93
N ILE A 20 19.75 -27.74 7.83
CA ILE A 20 19.51 -26.32 8.15
C ILE A 20 19.73 -25.48 6.88
N LEU A 21 20.85 -25.65 6.18
CA LEU A 21 21.14 -24.93 4.94
C LEU A 21 20.09 -25.14 3.88
N ARG A 22 19.59 -26.36 3.70
CA ARG A 22 18.53 -26.64 2.73
C ARG A 22 17.22 -25.91 3.11
N LYS A 23 16.84 -25.96 4.37
CA LYS A 23 15.65 -25.24 4.88
C LYS A 23 15.78 -23.73 4.68
N PHE A 24 16.97 -23.18 4.89
CA PHE A 24 17.27 -21.77 4.63
C PHE A 24 17.11 -21.43 3.15
N PHE A 25 17.71 -22.22 2.26
CA PHE A 25 17.62 -21.99 0.82
C PHE A 25 16.17 -22.05 0.31
N GLU A 26 15.41 -23.03 0.77
CA GLU A 26 13.98 -23.13 0.43
C GLU A 26 13.21 -21.89 0.88
N MET A 27 13.44 -21.42 2.11
CA MET A 27 12.80 -20.23 2.65
C MET A 27 13.25 -18.97 1.92
N GLU A 28 14.53 -18.83 1.58
CA GLU A 28 15.05 -17.72 0.79
C GLU A 28 14.32 -17.60 -0.56
N MET A 29 14.21 -18.71 -1.27
CA MET A 29 13.50 -18.77 -2.54
C MET A 29 12.03 -18.37 -2.40
N GLU A 30 11.36 -18.80 -1.33
CA GLU A 30 9.98 -18.44 -1.04
C GLU A 30 9.85 -16.92 -0.75
N LEU A 31 10.75 -16.34 0.04
CA LEU A 31 10.69 -14.93 0.43
C LEU A 31 11.06 -13.97 -0.71
N LEU A 32 12.01 -14.34 -1.57
CA LEU A 32 12.43 -13.52 -2.72
C LEU A 32 11.35 -13.37 -3.80
N THR A 33 10.38 -14.28 -3.85
CA THR A 33 9.27 -14.25 -4.83
C THR A 33 8.07 -13.45 -4.37
N VAL A 34 8.07 -12.95 -3.14
CA VAL A 34 6.95 -12.22 -2.55
C VAL A 34 6.92 -10.78 -3.04
N SER A 35 5.73 -10.27 -3.35
CA SER A 35 5.52 -8.92 -3.89
C SER A 35 4.76 -7.97 -2.97
N THR A 36 4.25 -8.44 -1.84
CA THR A 36 3.50 -7.62 -0.87
C THR A 36 4.05 -7.79 0.56
N PHE A 37 3.92 -6.75 1.39
CA PHE A 37 4.33 -6.81 2.79
C PHE A 37 3.59 -7.88 3.58
N ARG A 38 2.29 -7.98 3.37
CA ARG A 38 1.46 -8.95 4.07
C ARG A 38 1.95 -10.36 3.81
N ASP A 39 2.11 -10.72 2.53
CA ASP A 39 2.57 -12.06 2.15
C ASP A 39 3.99 -12.33 2.65
N LEU A 40 4.86 -11.31 2.65
CA LEU A 40 6.24 -11.45 3.16
C LEU A 40 6.22 -11.86 4.63
N PHE A 41 5.50 -11.14 5.48
CA PHE A 41 5.49 -11.41 6.90
C PHE A 41 4.69 -12.68 7.26
N GLU A 42 3.57 -12.95 6.60
CA GLU A 42 2.82 -14.19 6.82
C GLU A 42 3.66 -15.43 6.46
N ARG A 43 4.30 -15.43 5.30
CA ARG A 43 5.18 -16.52 4.87
C ARG A 43 6.41 -16.65 5.76
N LEU A 44 7.04 -15.55 6.12
CA LEU A 44 8.18 -15.55 7.02
C LEU A 44 7.86 -16.22 8.35
N LEU A 45 6.79 -15.77 9.02
CA LEU A 45 6.39 -16.30 10.32
C LEU A 45 6.09 -17.80 10.24
N THR A 46 5.32 -18.20 9.23
CA THR A 46 4.95 -19.61 9.01
C THR A 46 6.16 -20.48 8.64
N ALA A 47 7.00 -20.02 7.70
CA ALA A 47 8.17 -20.78 7.26
C ALA A 47 9.18 -20.98 8.40
N VAL A 48 9.42 -19.96 9.22
CA VAL A 48 10.34 -20.08 10.36
C VAL A 48 9.79 -21.04 11.42
N GLU A 49 8.49 -20.91 11.75
CA GLU A 49 7.83 -21.80 12.72
C GLU A 49 7.87 -23.27 12.27
N GLU A 50 7.44 -23.55 11.05
CA GLU A 50 7.33 -24.91 10.54
C GLU A 50 8.68 -25.56 10.20
N LYS A 51 9.54 -24.86 9.41
CA LYS A 51 10.81 -25.43 8.95
C LYS A 51 11.81 -25.64 10.08
N PHE A 52 11.82 -24.74 11.07
CA PHE A 52 12.78 -24.81 12.19
C PHE A 52 12.17 -25.31 13.49
N SER A 53 10.87 -25.65 13.49
CA SER A 53 10.13 -26.13 14.66
C SER A 53 10.28 -25.19 15.87
N ILE A 54 10.10 -23.89 15.64
CA ILE A 54 10.16 -22.86 16.67
C ILE A 54 8.75 -22.54 17.11
N PRO A 55 8.41 -22.76 18.39
CA PRO A 55 7.03 -22.65 18.87
C PRO A 55 6.48 -21.22 18.91
N HIS A 56 7.35 -20.22 18.98
CA HIS A 56 6.95 -18.82 19.05
C HIS A 56 7.81 -17.97 18.11
N VAL A 57 7.16 -17.38 17.10
CA VAL A 57 7.79 -16.46 16.14
C VAL A 57 6.94 -15.20 16.06
N TRP A 58 7.57 -14.03 16.25
CA TRP A 58 6.88 -12.74 16.15
C TRP A 58 7.82 -11.66 15.66
N ILE A 59 7.26 -10.53 15.25
CA ILE A 59 7.99 -9.39 14.72
C ILE A 59 7.79 -8.20 15.66
N SER A 60 8.90 -7.54 16.01
CA SER A 60 8.87 -6.25 16.70
C SER A 60 9.24 -5.15 15.71
N VAL A 61 8.46 -4.08 15.67
CA VAL A 61 8.69 -2.92 14.79
C VAL A 61 8.91 -1.68 15.64
N ILE A 62 9.88 -0.87 15.25
CA ILE A 62 10.18 0.39 15.89
C ILE A 62 9.09 1.40 15.52
N GLU A 63 8.45 2.04 16.51
CA GLU A 63 7.32 2.97 16.33
C GLU A 63 7.64 4.10 15.35
N GLU A 64 8.83 4.69 15.43
CA GLU A 64 9.27 5.80 14.57
C GLU A 64 9.51 5.38 13.11
N GLU A 65 9.49 4.09 12.81
CA GLU A 65 9.63 3.57 11.44
C GLU A 65 8.28 3.09 10.88
N THR A 66 7.19 3.21 11.64
CA THR A 66 5.86 2.70 11.25
C THR A 66 5.30 3.35 10.00
N ASP A 67 5.56 4.65 9.78
CA ASP A 67 5.09 5.38 8.59
C ASP A 67 5.58 4.78 7.26
N ARG A 68 6.58 3.89 7.31
CA ARG A 68 7.12 3.21 6.13
C ARG A 68 6.34 1.98 5.71
N PHE A 69 5.45 1.50 6.57
CA PHE A 69 4.73 0.25 6.39
C PHE A 69 3.27 0.48 6.03
N PRO A 70 2.66 -0.36 5.20
CA PRO A 70 1.22 -0.31 4.92
C PRO A 70 0.43 -0.97 6.06
N TRP A 71 0.32 -0.30 7.20
CA TRP A 71 -0.29 -0.83 8.42
C TRP A 71 -1.70 -1.36 8.23
N GLU A 72 -2.54 -0.65 7.46
CA GLU A 72 -3.90 -1.10 7.16
C GLU A 72 -3.92 -2.50 6.54
N SER A 73 -2.95 -2.80 5.69
CA SER A 73 -2.79 -4.12 5.07
C SER A 73 -2.32 -5.19 6.06
N LEU A 74 -1.46 -4.81 7.02
CA LEU A 74 -0.94 -5.71 8.04
C LEU A 74 -1.98 -6.01 9.12
N GLU A 75 -2.72 -5.01 9.59
CA GLU A 75 -3.80 -5.15 10.57
C GLU A 75 -4.97 -5.98 10.05
N ALA A 76 -5.16 -6.05 8.73
CA ALA A 76 -6.18 -6.89 8.11
C ALA A 76 -5.88 -8.40 8.22
N SER A 77 -4.63 -8.78 8.56
CA SER A 77 -4.23 -10.17 8.75
C SER A 77 -4.41 -10.60 10.21
N PRO A 78 -5.25 -11.61 10.51
CA PRO A 78 -5.38 -12.14 11.86
C PRO A 78 -4.06 -12.67 12.43
N LEU A 79 -3.23 -13.32 11.59
CA LEU A 79 -1.93 -13.86 11.98
C LEU A 79 -0.97 -12.74 12.43
N LEU A 80 -0.87 -11.67 11.63
CA LEU A 80 0.03 -10.56 11.91
C LEU A 80 -0.43 -9.75 13.13
N LYS A 81 -1.72 -9.53 13.27
CA LYS A 81 -2.30 -8.82 14.42
C LYS A 81 -1.91 -9.46 15.75
N GLU A 82 -1.79 -10.79 15.80
CA GLU A 82 -1.38 -11.53 16.99
C GLU A 82 0.13 -11.59 17.19
N ARG A 83 0.92 -11.42 16.13
CA ARG A 83 2.37 -11.65 16.15
C ARG A 83 3.19 -10.40 15.85
N LEU A 84 2.56 -9.24 15.74
CA LEU A 84 3.22 -7.95 15.57
C LEU A 84 3.24 -7.19 16.89
N ASN A 85 4.40 -6.64 17.24
CA ASN A 85 4.57 -5.76 18.38
C ASN A 85 5.21 -4.44 17.94
N ILE A 86 4.66 -3.32 18.37
CA ILE A 86 5.20 -1.99 18.10
C ILE A 86 5.77 -1.45 19.41
N LEU A 87 7.00 -0.95 19.36
CA LEU A 87 7.66 -0.41 20.54
C LEU A 87 8.55 0.79 20.20
N PRO A 88 8.74 1.72 21.16
CA PRO A 88 9.64 2.85 20.98
C PRO A 88 11.08 2.41 20.67
N ARG A 89 11.79 3.21 19.88
CA ARG A 89 13.20 2.97 19.54
C ARG A 89 14.08 2.81 20.79
N SER A 90 13.84 3.60 21.83
CA SER A 90 14.58 3.52 23.08
C SER A 90 14.51 2.14 23.73
N ASP A 91 13.32 1.53 23.74
CA ASP A 91 13.10 0.21 24.31
C ASP A 91 13.72 -0.89 23.45
N PHE A 92 13.63 -0.75 22.12
CA PHE A 92 14.25 -1.68 21.19
C PHE A 92 15.78 -1.63 21.26
N SER A 93 16.39 -0.43 21.23
CA SER A 93 17.85 -0.24 21.27
C SER A 93 18.47 -0.66 22.60
N ALA A 94 17.73 -0.60 23.70
CA ALA A 94 18.21 -1.08 25.00
C ALA A 94 18.38 -2.62 25.07
N LEU A 95 17.75 -3.34 24.15
CA LEU A 95 17.71 -4.80 24.12
C LEU A 95 18.54 -5.41 22.98
N MET A 96 18.88 -4.62 21.98
CA MET A 96 19.62 -5.09 20.80
C MET A 96 21.08 -4.65 20.87
N ASP A 97 21.97 -5.44 20.27
CA ASP A 97 23.39 -5.06 20.12
C ASP A 97 23.51 -3.84 19.19
N GLU A 98 24.36 -2.88 19.56
CA GLU A 98 24.67 -1.71 18.74
C GLU A 98 25.27 -2.07 17.37
N LYS A 99 25.93 -3.23 17.26
CA LYS A 99 26.46 -3.77 16.01
C LYS A 99 25.39 -4.37 15.09
N GLY A 100 24.14 -4.48 15.57
CA GLY A 100 23.07 -5.09 14.80
C GLY A 100 23.25 -6.59 14.56
N LEU A 101 23.89 -7.28 15.47
CA LEU A 101 24.00 -8.74 15.44
C LEU A 101 22.82 -9.40 16.16
N PRO A 102 22.42 -10.61 15.78
CA PRO A 102 21.42 -11.37 16.52
C PRO A 102 21.84 -11.62 17.96
N ILE A 103 20.89 -11.52 18.87
CA ILE A 103 21.08 -11.74 20.30
C ILE A 103 20.43 -13.06 20.70
N LEU A 104 21.13 -13.86 21.50
CA LEU A 104 20.62 -15.10 22.09
C LEU A 104 20.56 -14.93 23.60
N VAL A 105 19.42 -15.29 24.18
CA VAL A 105 19.14 -15.10 25.61
C VAL A 105 18.40 -16.30 26.18
N ASN A 106 18.93 -16.89 27.25
CA ASN A 106 18.27 -17.93 28.04
C ASN A 106 18.22 -17.62 29.54
N GLU A 107 18.78 -16.46 29.94
CA GLU A 107 18.74 -15.95 31.29
C GLU A 107 18.21 -14.52 31.31
N ASN A 108 17.67 -14.07 32.44
CA ASN A 108 17.15 -12.70 32.60
C ASN A 108 16.12 -12.24 31.53
N LEU A 109 15.32 -13.15 31.00
CA LEU A 109 14.35 -12.94 29.93
C LEU A 109 13.32 -11.83 30.23
N LYS A 110 13.12 -11.44 31.51
CA LYS A 110 12.16 -10.39 31.88
C LYS A 110 12.39 -9.06 31.16
N ALA A 111 13.65 -8.70 30.90
CA ALA A 111 13.99 -7.49 30.17
C ALA A 111 13.47 -7.55 28.72
N TYR A 112 13.51 -8.72 28.11
CA TYR A 112 13.16 -8.98 26.72
C TYR A 112 11.64 -9.18 26.50
N TYR A 113 10.83 -9.30 27.56
CA TYR A 113 9.37 -9.41 27.44
C TYR A 113 8.71 -8.16 26.82
N ARG A 114 9.44 -7.05 26.73
CA ARG A 114 8.99 -5.87 25.97
C ARG A 114 8.90 -6.13 24.46
N LEU A 115 9.68 -7.08 23.95
CA LEU A 115 9.62 -7.49 22.54
C LEU A 115 8.40 -8.37 22.25
N LEU A 116 7.79 -9.00 23.27
CA LEU A 116 6.62 -9.87 23.11
C LEU A 116 5.36 -9.07 22.82
N PRO A 117 4.49 -9.54 21.92
CA PRO A 117 3.16 -8.97 21.75
C PRO A 117 2.37 -8.96 23.08
N HIS A 118 1.64 -7.89 23.36
CA HIS A 118 1.00 -7.64 24.66
C HIS A 118 0.06 -8.75 25.16
N HIS A 119 -0.49 -9.55 24.25
CA HIS A 119 -1.40 -10.66 24.59
C HIS A 119 -0.69 -12.02 24.65
N GLN A 120 0.57 -12.11 24.22
CA GLN A 120 1.36 -13.35 24.32
C GLN A 120 2.19 -13.35 25.60
N LYS A 121 1.59 -13.85 26.66
CA LYS A 121 2.33 -14.21 27.88
C LYS A 121 2.83 -15.64 27.74
N CYS A 122 3.80 -15.86 26.87
CA CYS A 122 4.38 -17.19 26.74
C CYS A 122 5.46 -17.41 27.79
N MET A 123 5.53 -18.64 28.30
CA MET A 123 6.61 -19.08 29.18
C MET A 123 7.83 -19.48 28.36
N VAL A 124 8.36 -18.52 27.60
CA VAL A 124 9.59 -18.71 26.82
C VAL A 124 10.77 -18.86 27.79
N LYS A 125 11.59 -19.88 27.57
CA LYS A 125 12.78 -20.16 28.40
C LYS A 125 14.09 -19.79 27.69
N SER A 126 14.06 -19.65 26.37
CA SER A 126 15.14 -19.04 25.60
C SER A 126 14.58 -18.25 24.43
N MET A 127 15.32 -17.26 23.97
CA MET A 127 14.91 -16.35 22.90
C MET A 127 16.08 -15.96 22.02
N ALA A 128 15.81 -15.80 20.72
CA ALA A 128 16.70 -15.11 19.79
C ALA A 128 15.99 -13.86 19.26
N ALA A 129 16.72 -12.76 19.11
CA ALA A 129 16.26 -11.54 18.48
C ALA A 129 17.20 -11.19 17.31
N CYS A 130 16.63 -11.21 16.10
CA CYS A 130 17.34 -10.96 14.84
C CYS A 130 16.97 -9.58 14.33
N PRO A 131 17.88 -8.60 14.24
CA PRO A 131 17.56 -7.26 13.77
C PRO A 131 17.16 -7.28 12.30
N LEU A 132 16.18 -6.48 11.93
CA LEU A 132 15.72 -6.27 10.57
C LEU A 132 16.15 -4.89 10.09
N PHE A 133 16.74 -4.84 8.91
CA PHE A 133 17.29 -3.61 8.34
C PHE A 133 16.50 -3.13 7.13
N PHE A 134 16.41 -1.81 7.00
CA PHE A 134 16.01 -1.15 5.79
C PHE A 134 16.91 0.05 5.52
N ARG A 135 17.62 0.06 4.36
CA ARG A 135 18.61 1.09 4.02
C ARG A 135 19.58 1.36 5.17
N GLU A 136 20.22 0.30 5.66
CA GLU A 136 21.24 0.32 6.74
C GLU A 136 20.72 0.76 8.13
N LYS A 137 19.42 1.03 8.28
CA LYS A 137 18.81 1.36 9.57
C LYS A 137 18.06 0.16 10.12
N ILE A 138 18.20 -0.08 11.41
CA ILE A 138 17.37 -1.07 12.11
C ILE A 138 15.96 -0.50 12.24
N ILE A 139 14.98 -1.25 11.70
CA ILE A 139 13.56 -0.90 11.69
C ILE A 139 12.73 -1.78 12.62
N GLY A 140 13.34 -2.83 13.16
CA GLY A 140 12.69 -3.78 14.03
C GLY A 140 13.50 -5.06 14.19
N GLY A 141 12.85 -6.13 14.58
CA GLY A 141 13.46 -7.46 14.75
C GLY A 141 12.48 -8.60 14.54
N LEU A 142 12.99 -9.70 13.98
CA LEU A 142 12.37 -11.01 14.05
C LEU A 142 12.77 -11.67 15.37
N ASN A 143 11.80 -12.11 16.13
CA ASN A 143 12.03 -12.73 17.42
C ASN A 143 11.57 -14.18 17.41
N LEU A 144 12.37 -15.03 18.01
CA LEU A 144 12.18 -16.47 18.10
C LEU A 144 12.18 -16.85 19.57
N GLY A 145 11.21 -17.64 20.01
CA GLY A 145 11.10 -18.08 21.39
C GLY A 145 10.89 -19.58 21.49
N ASP A 146 11.53 -20.21 22.47
CA ASP A 146 11.43 -21.65 22.71
C ASP A 146 11.18 -21.97 24.19
N TYR A 147 10.54 -23.10 24.45
CA TYR A 147 10.32 -23.64 25.79
C TYR A 147 11.57 -24.30 26.40
N SER A 148 12.57 -24.59 25.58
CA SER A 148 13.86 -25.16 26.01
C SER A 148 14.87 -24.06 26.31
N GLU A 149 15.54 -24.13 27.46
CA GLU A 149 16.65 -23.24 27.85
C GLU A 149 17.88 -23.41 26.95
N SER A 150 18.01 -24.58 26.32
CA SER A 150 19.16 -24.94 25.49
C SER A 150 19.03 -24.55 24.02
N ARG A 151 17.87 -24.00 23.59
CA ARG A 151 17.65 -23.70 22.17
C ARG A 151 18.40 -22.49 21.69
N PHE A 152 18.44 -21.42 22.49
CA PHE A 152 19.11 -20.16 22.17
C PHE A 152 20.05 -19.76 23.31
N GLN A 153 21.20 -20.42 23.36
CA GLN A 153 22.23 -20.15 24.39
C GLN A 153 23.13 -19.00 23.90
N PRO A 154 23.58 -18.10 24.78
CA PRO A 154 24.40 -16.94 24.42
C PRO A 154 25.72 -17.23 23.74
N ASP A 155 26.27 -18.44 23.94
CA ASP A 155 27.56 -18.92 23.38
C ASP A 155 27.39 -19.64 22.02
N MET A 156 26.19 -19.83 21.53
CA MET A 156 25.94 -20.44 20.23
C MET A 156 26.29 -19.50 19.08
N ASP A 157 26.73 -20.10 17.97
CA ASP A 157 26.97 -19.36 16.72
C ASP A 157 25.68 -18.76 16.16
N THR A 158 25.72 -17.47 15.85
CA THR A 158 24.59 -16.71 15.28
C THR A 158 24.65 -16.59 13.77
N PHE A 159 25.53 -17.32 13.09
CA PHE A 159 25.72 -17.23 11.64
C PHE A 159 24.39 -17.39 10.86
N PHE A 160 23.64 -18.45 11.14
CA PHE A 160 22.36 -18.71 10.46
C PHE A 160 21.31 -17.63 10.76
N LEU A 161 21.27 -17.13 11.98
CA LEU A 161 20.35 -16.05 12.36
C LEU A 161 20.73 -14.73 11.68
N SER A 162 22.02 -14.46 11.52
CA SER A 162 22.51 -13.31 10.77
C SER A 162 22.16 -13.40 9.28
N GLN A 163 22.29 -14.60 8.67
CA GLN A 163 21.85 -14.83 7.30
C GLN A 163 20.34 -14.65 7.15
N LEU A 164 19.55 -15.17 8.09
CA LEU A 164 18.10 -14.97 8.12
C LEU A 164 17.75 -13.48 8.17
N SER A 165 18.35 -12.72 9.06
CA SER A 165 18.21 -11.28 9.18
C SER A 165 18.51 -10.56 7.86
N LEU A 166 19.58 -10.93 7.19
CA LEU A 166 19.99 -10.36 5.90
C LEU A 166 18.98 -10.66 4.79
N ILE A 167 18.54 -11.91 4.64
CA ILE A 167 17.58 -12.34 3.64
C ILE A 167 16.25 -11.60 3.81
N ILE A 168 15.75 -11.52 5.04
CA ILE A 168 14.52 -10.80 5.35
C ILE A 168 14.67 -9.32 5.00
N SER A 169 15.80 -8.71 5.35
CA SER A 169 16.06 -7.29 5.08
C SER A 169 16.12 -6.99 3.59
N ILE A 170 16.71 -7.89 2.78
CA ILE A 170 16.72 -7.78 1.31
C ILE A 170 15.30 -7.92 0.76
N SER A 171 14.55 -8.96 1.18
CA SER A 171 13.19 -9.19 0.74
C SER A 171 12.26 -8.02 1.10
N LEU A 172 12.41 -7.49 2.30
CA LEU A 172 11.70 -6.30 2.77
C LEU A 172 12.00 -5.07 1.90
N SER A 173 13.28 -4.85 1.57
CA SER A 173 13.70 -3.75 0.69
C SER A 173 13.15 -3.90 -0.73
N ASN A 174 13.10 -5.12 -1.26
CA ASN A 174 12.52 -5.41 -2.57
C ASN A 174 11.01 -5.14 -2.58
N VAL A 175 10.28 -5.63 -1.59
CA VAL A 175 8.83 -5.40 -1.46
C VAL A 175 8.52 -3.92 -1.31
N LEU A 176 9.25 -3.19 -0.44
CA LEU A 176 9.11 -1.73 -0.29
C LEU A 176 9.34 -0.99 -1.60
N THR A 177 10.37 -1.40 -2.34
CA THR A 177 10.68 -0.77 -3.63
C THR A 177 9.56 -1.03 -4.65
N GLN A 178 9.08 -2.28 -4.72
CA GLN A 178 7.98 -2.65 -5.62
C GLN A 178 6.67 -1.93 -5.27
N GLU A 179 6.30 -1.87 -3.99
CA GLU A 179 5.09 -1.15 -3.55
C GLU A 179 5.20 0.35 -3.78
N ASN A 180 6.38 0.95 -3.57
CA ASN A 180 6.61 2.36 -3.87
C ASN A 180 6.56 2.66 -5.37
N LEU A 181 7.13 1.78 -6.22
CA LEU A 181 6.99 1.87 -7.67
C LEU A 181 5.52 1.73 -8.07
N ARG A 182 4.82 0.75 -7.51
CA ARG A 182 3.38 0.54 -7.76
C ARG A 182 2.54 1.76 -7.34
N LYS A 183 2.83 2.35 -6.17
CA LYS A 183 2.17 3.59 -5.73
C LYS A 183 2.41 4.75 -6.70
N ARG A 184 3.64 4.93 -7.17
CA ARG A 184 3.97 5.96 -8.19
C ARG A 184 3.29 5.72 -9.53
N VAL A 185 3.11 4.45 -9.91
CA VAL A 185 2.44 4.08 -11.17
C VAL A 185 0.92 4.20 -11.05
N THR A 186 0.32 4.07 -9.85
CA THR A 186 -1.14 4.03 -9.65
C THR A 186 -1.74 5.27 -9.00
N ARG A 187 -0.89 6.19 -8.50
CA ARG A 187 -1.37 7.42 -7.86
C ARG A 187 -0.80 8.66 -8.55
N ASP A 188 -1.59 9.72 -8.48
CA ASP A 188 -1.20 11.05 -8.93
C ASP A 188 -0.37 11.76 -7.84
N ASP A 189 0.82 12.25 -8.19
CA ASP A 189 1.77 12.84 -7.22
C ASP A 189 1.26 14.14 -6.60
N LEU A 190 0.40 14.90 -7.31
CA LEU A 190 -0.10 16.19 -6.84
C LEU A 190 -1.27 16.05 -5.86
N THR A 191 -2.24 15.19 -6.21
CA THR A 191 -3.48 15.05 -5.43
C THR A 191 -3.51 13.83 -4.51
N GLY A 192 -2.57 12.88 -4.69
CA GLY A 192 -2.56 11.59 -3.99
C GLY A 192 -3.70 10.64 -4.39
N LEU A 193 -4.58 11.06 -5.30
CA LEU A 193 -5.68 10.24 -5.79
C LEU A 193 -5.18 9.08 -6.67
N PRO A 194 -5.92 7.96 -6.75
CA PRO A 194 -5.68 6.95 -7.78
C PRO A 194 -5.70 7.60 -9.18
N ASN A 195 -4.81 7.15 -10.05
CA ASN A 195 -4.68 7.68 -11.40
C ASN A 195 -5.43 6.83 -12.45
N GLY A 196 -5.31 7.20 -13.73
CA GLY A 196 -5.97 6.50 -14.84
C GLY A 196 -5.61 5.01 -14.96
N SER A 197 -4.38 4.61 -14.59
CA SER A 197 -3.96 3.20 -14.67
C SER A 197 -4.76 2.31 -13.69
N GLU A 198 -5.15 2.85 -12.54
CA GLU A 198 -5.96 2.12 -11.56
C GLU A 198 -7.46 2.16 -11.91
N LEU A 199 -7.92 3.23 -12.59
CA LEU A 199 -9.31 3.43 -12.98
C LEU A 199 -9.85 2.27 -13.83
N LYS A 200 -9.13 1.85 -14.87
CA LYS A 200 -9.57 0.79 -15.79
C LYS A 200 -9.88 -0.51 -15.04
N ALA A 201 -8.89 -1.02 -14.30
CA ALA A 201 -9.07 -2.27 -13.55
C ALA A 201 -10.15 -2.16 -12.45
N PHE A 202 -10.33 -0.97 -11.87
CA PHE A 202 -11.37 -0.71 -10.89
C PHE A 202 -12.76 -0.74 -11.55
N LEU A 203 -12.96 -0.02 -12.65
CA LEU A 203 -14.24 0.07 -13.34
C LEU A 203 -14.68 -1.25 -13.95
N ASP A 204 -13.76 -2.02 -14.54
CA ASP A 204 -14.09 -3.35 -15.07
C ASP A 204 -14.69 -4.26 -13.98
N ARG A 205 -14.10 -4.24 -12.77
CA ARG A 205 -14.66 -4.97 -11.61
C ARG A 205 -16.02 -4.43 -11.18
N GLN A 206 -16.19 -3.10 -11.16
CA GLN A 206 -17.46 -2.47 -10.75
C GLN A 206 -18.58 -2.75 -11.76
N VAL A 207 -18.32 -2.65 -13.06
CA VAL A 207 -19.28 -2.95 -14.12
C VAL A 207 -19.69 -4.43 -14.08
N ALA A 208 -18.74 -5.34 -13.95
CA ALA A 208 -19.02 -6.77 -13.81
C ALA A 208 -19.87 -7.07 -12.56
N SER A 209 -19.53 -6.44 -11.43
CA SER A 209 -20.27 -6.59 -10.16
C SER A 209 -21.68 -6.01 -10.26
N SER A 210 -21.83 -4.81 -10.84
CA SER A 210 -23.12 -4.15 -11.09
C SER A 210 -24.06 -5.05 -11.91
N ARG A 211 -23.56 -5.60 -13.02
CA ARG A 211 -24.35 -6.50 -13.88
C ARG A 211 -24.73 -7.81 -13.20
N THR A 212 -23.81 -8.39 -12.41
CA THR A 212 -24.05 -9.67 -11.74
C THR A 212 -25.05 -9.52 -10.58
N ARG A 213 -24.96 -8.42 -9.85
CA ARG A 213 -25.78 -8.19 -8.64
C ARG A 213 -27.00 -7.30 -8.87
N GLY A 214 -27.14 -6.68 -10.06
CA GLY A 214 -28.29 -5.86 -10.44
C GLY A 214 -28.38 -4.52 -9.71
N PHE A 215 -27.26 -3.88 -9.38
CA PHE A 215 -27.27 -2.54 -8.80
C PHE A 215 -26.86 -1.48 -9.83
N PRO A 216 -27.40 -0.24 -9.75
CA PRO A 216 -27.01 0.83 -10.65
C PRO A 216 -25.57 1.28 -10.38
N LEU A 217 -24.87 1.65 -11.45
CA LEU A 217 -23.53 2.21 -11.39
C LEU A 217 -23.45 3.38 -12.37
N SER A 218 -23.01 4.53 -11.89
CA SER A 218 -22.77 5.70 -12.71
C SER A 218 -21.35 6.22 -12.55
N VAL A 219 -20.86 6.94 -13.55
CA VAL A 219 -19.62 7.69 -13.48
C VAL A 219 -19.85 9.14 -13.85
N VAL A 220 -19.08 10.04 -13.26
CA VAL A 220 -19.05 11.46 -13.59
C VAL A 220 -17.63 11.83 -14.00
N ALA A 221 -17.46 12.35 -15.21
CA ALA A 221 -16.24 12.94 -15.69
C ALA A 221 -16.25 14.46 -15.42
N PHE A 222 -15.16 14.98 -14.88
CA PHE A 222 -14.93 16.41 -14.68
C PHE A 222 -13.68 16.81 -15.45
N CYS A 223 -13.74 17.92 -16.18
CA CYS A 223 -12.64 18.44 -16.95
C CYS A 223 -12.46 19.94 -16.72
N HIS A 224 -11.24 20.37 -16.39
CA HIS A 224 -10.85 21.78 -16.41
C HIS A 224 -10.44 22.14 -17.84
N GLU A 225 -11.35 22.72 -18.60
CA GLU A 225 -11.21 22.90 -20.04
C GLU A 225 -10.02 23.75 -20.44
N ASN A 226 -9.80 24.87 -19.75
CA ASN A 226 -8.72 25.81 -20.04
C ASN A 226 -7.49 25.63 -19.11
N TYR A 227 -7.22 24.41 -18.63
CA TYR A 227 -6.09 24.10 -17.76
C TYR A 227 -4.74 24.49 -18.38
N ASP A 228 -4.53 24.17 -19.64
CA ASP A 228 -3.29 24.47 -20.34
C ASP A 228 -3.08 25.98 -20.53
N ASP A 229 -4.13 26.73 -20.82
CA ASP A 229 -4.06 28.19 -20.88
C ASP A 229 -3.68 28.81 -19.52
N VAL A 230 -4.25 28.29 -18.41
CA VAL A 230 -3.89 28.72 -17.06
C VAL A 230 -2.42 28.39 -16.78
N LYS A 231 -1.97 27.19 -17.15
CA LYS A 231 -0.60 26.72 -16.94
C LYS A 231 0.42 27.57 -17.72
N GLU A 232 0.10 27.96 -18.96
CA GLU A 232 0.95 28.77 -19.81
C GLU A 232 1.00 30.25 -19.40
N ARG A 233 -0.14 30.83 -19.04
CA ARG A 233 -0.26 32.27 -18.75
C ARG A 233 -0.04 32.63 -17.29
N GLU A 234 -0.50 31.79 -16.38
CA GLU A 234 -0.49 32.07 -14.93
C GLU A 234 0.52 31.20 -14.16
N GLY A 235 1.13 30.22 -14.83
CA GLY A 235 2.14 29.34 -14.28
C GLY A 235 1.61 28.04 -13.71
N ARG A 236 2.53 27.09 -13.56
CA ARG A 236 2.22 25.73 -13.11
C ARG A 236 1.62 25.68 -11.70
N GLU A 237 2.14 26.49 -10.77
CA GLU A 237 1.66 26.51 -9.38
C GLU A 237 0.15 26.81 -9.29
N LYS A 238 -0.34 27.73 -10.16
CA LYS A 238 -1.75 28.09 -10.19
C LYS A 238 -2.60 26.99 -10.84
N ALA A 239 -2.12 26.37 -11.90
CA ALA A 239 -2.78 25.23 -12.52
C ALA A 239 -2.85 24.04 -11.53
N ASP A 240 -1.77 23.76 -10.78
CA ASP A 240 -1.73 22.74 -9.74
C ASP A 240 -2.70 23.05 -8.59
N ALA A 241 -2.80 24.31 -8.17
CA ALA A 241 -3.78 24.75 -7.17
C ALA A 241 -5.22 24.53 -7.64
N CYS A 242 -5.54 24.77 -8.92
CA CYS A 242 -6.84 24.47 -9.51
C CYS A 242 -7.14 22.97 -9.47
N ALA A 243 -6.16 22.13 -9.78
CA ALA A 243 -6.32 20.68 -9.74
C ALA A 243 -6.60 20.19 -8.30
N VAL A 244 -5.84 20.66 -7.30
CA VAL A 244 -6.08 20.31 -5.89
C VAL A 244 -7.48 20.75 -5.43
N LEU A 245 -7.88 21.98 -5.78
CA LEU A 245 -9.21 22.49 -5.45
C LEU A 245 -10.34 21.62 -6.05
N MET A 246 -10.19 21.17 -7.31
CA MET A 246 -11.14 20.24 -7.90
C MET A 246 -11.22 18.94 -7.12
N ALA A 247 -10.07 18.34 -6.78
CA ALA A 247 -10.01 17.10 -6.01
C ALA A 247 -10.72 17.23 -4.66
N GLU A 248 -10.46 18.31 -3.92
CA GLU A 248 -11.10 18.59 -2.62
C GLU A 248 -12.62 18.81 -2.75
N ALA A 249 -13.05 19.60 -3.71
CA ALA A 249 -14.47 19.91 -3.89
C ALA A 249 -15.27 18.69 -4.35
N ILE A 250 -14.73 17.88 -5.27
CA ILE A 250 -15.34 16.62 -5.66
C ILE A 250 -15.38 15.67 -4.47
N GLY A 251 -14.25 15.53 -3.74
CA GLY A 251 -14.15 14.70 -2.55
C GLY A 251 -15.18 15.04 -1.47
N ALA A 252 -15.46 16.33 -1.26
CA ALA A 252 -16.48 16.80 -0.31
C ALA A 252 -17.92 16.40 -0.70
N SER A 253 -18.17 16.06 -1.97
CA SER A 253 -19.47 15.60 -2.46
C SER A 253 -19.66 14.08 -2.39
N MET A 254 -18.61 13.32 -2.08
CA MET A 254 -18.56 11.86 -2.10
C MET A 254 -19.23 11.21 -0.89
N GLY A 255 -19.81 10.04 -1.11
CA GLY A 255 -20.20 9.10 -0.06
C GLY A 255 -19.11 8.04 0.21
N ARG A 256 -19.38 7.13 1.16
CA ARG A 256 -18.42 6.10 1.58
C ARG A 256 -18.02 5.10 0.48
N GLU A 257 -18.92 4.80 -0.43
CA GLU A 257 -18.73 3.80 -1.50
C GLU A 257 -18.17 4.43 -2.78
N ASP A 258 -18.10 5.76 -2.83
CA ASP A 258 -17.67 6.49 -4.01
C ASP A 258 -16.14 6.46 -4.12
N SER A 259 -15.64 6.49 -5.36
CA SER A 259 -14.19 6.48 -5.62
C SER A 259 -13.85 7.53 -6.66
N LEU A 260 -12.85 8.37 -6.36
CA LEU A 260 -12.38 9.45 -7.21
C LEU A 260 -11.00 9.12 -7.78
N PHE A 261 -10.83 9.37 -9.08
CA PHE A 261 -9.60 9.15 -9.83
C PHE A 261 -9.19 10.43 -10.54
N ARG A 262 -7.86 10.75 -10.55
CA ARG A 262 -7.30 11.77 -11.42
C ARG A 262 -6.68 11.08 -12.63
N CYS A 263 -7.32 11.22 -13.79
CA CYS A 263 -6.93 10.46 -14.98
C CYS A 263 -5.95 11.21 -15.87
N TRP A 264 -6.06 12.55 -15.89
CA TRP A 264 -5.21 13.46 -16.64
C TRP A 264 -4.87 14.69 -15.79
N GLU A 265 -3.95 15.52 -16.24
CA GLU A 265 -3.59 16.77 -15.54
C GLU A 265 -4.82 17.64 -15.23
N ASN A 266 -5.78 17.64 -16.15
CA ASN A 266 -7.00 18.46 -16.10
C ASN A 266 -8.30 17.67 -15.87
N GLY A 267 -8.26 16.36 -15.66
CA GLY A 267 -9.45 15.50 -15.69
C GLY A 267 -9.59 14.52 -14.53
N TYR A 268 -10.83 14.37 -14.05
CA TYR A 268 -11.20 13.49 -12.96
C TYR A 268 -12.36 12.59 -13.35
N VAL A 269 -12.38 11.39 -12.80
CA VAL A 269 -13.50 10.45 -12.91
C VAL A 269 -13.96 10.06 -11.51
N LEU A 270 -15.22 10.32 -11.21
CA LEU A 270 -15.90 9.93 -9.98
C LEU A 270 -16.79 8.73 -10.27
N CYS A 271 -16.48 7.59 -9.63
CA CYS A 271 -17.29 6.37 -9.71
C CYS A 271 -18.31 6.34 -8.57
N LEU A 272 -19.56 6.08 -8.90
CA LEU A 272 -20.73 6.15 -8.01
C LEU A 272 -21.50 4.82 -8.02
N PRO A 273 -21.06 3.80 -7.27
CA PRO A 273 -21.82 2.57 -7.10
C PRO A 273 -23.17 2.85 -6.41
N TYR A 274 -24.17 2.04 -6.75
CA TYR A 274 -25.54 2.12 -6.20
C TYR A 274 -26.26 3.45 -6.49
N ARG A 275 -25.83 4.19 -7.52
CA ARG A 275 -26.47 5.43 -7.95
C ARG A 275 -26.87 5.38 -9.42
N GLU A 276 -28.11 5.69 -9.67
CA GLU A 276 -28.64 5.94 -11.01
C GLU A 276 -28.11 7.26 -11.58
N GLU A 277 -28.22 7.45 -12.90
CA GLU A 277 -27.73 8.64 -13.59
C GLU A 277 -28.28 9.96 -13.02
N THR A 278 -29.53 9.98 -12.61
CA THR A 278 -30.19 11.17 -12.00
C THR A 278 -29.53 11.59 -10.69
N ALA A 279 -29.23 10.61 -9.81
CA ALA A 279 -28.54 10.85 -8.54
C ALA A 279 -27.06 11.21 -8.77
N ALA A 280 -26.43 10.65 -9.81
CA ALA A 280 -25.07 11.00 -10.21
C ALA A 280 -24.98 12.45 -10.70
N ARG A 281 -25.96 12.92 -11.49
CA ARG A 281 -26.08 14.33 -11.93
C ARG A 281 -26.21 15.29 -10.75
N GLU A 282 -26.97 14.93 -9.73
CA GLU A 282 -27.09 15.76 -8.52
C GLU A 282 -25.78 15.82 -7.73
N THR A 283 -25.03 14.71 -7.66
CA THR A 283 -23.70 14.70 -7.05
C THR A 283 -22.72 15.57 -7.86
N ALA A 284 -22.77 15.46 -9.18
CA ALA A 284 -21.97 16.28 -10.10
C ALA A 284 -22.25 17.78 -9.92
N ARG A 285 -23.54 18.17 -9.78
CA ARG A 285 -23.95 19.55 -9.54
C ARG A 285 -23.38 20.10 -8.23
N ARG A 286 -23.47 19.33 -7.13
CA ARG A 286 -22.91 19.74 -5.84
C ARG A 286 -21.40 19.91 -5.88
N ALA A 287 -20.70 18.99 -6.57
CA ALA A 287 -19.26 19.10 -6.78
C ALA A 287 -18.91 20.37 -7.57
N ALA A 288 -19.63 20.63 -8.66
CA ALA A 288 -19.46 21.84 -9.47
C ALA A 288 -19.67 23.13 -8.66
N GLU A 289 -20.72 23.20 -7.86
CA GLU A 289 -20.96 24.34 -6.96
C GLU A 289 -19.82 24.53 -5.97
N GLY A 290 -19.30 23.43 -5.42
CA GLY A 290 -18.13 23.46 -4.53
C GLY A 290 -16.86 23.99 -5.22
N ILE A 291 -16.61 23.58 -6.47
CA ILE A 291 -15.48 24.04 -7.29
C ILE A 291 -15.64 25.53 -7.60
N LEU A 292 -16.80 25.92 -8.13
CA LEU A 292 -17.05 27.29 -8.62
C LEU A 292 -17.21 28.32 -7.48
N SER A 293 -17.55 27.89 -6.27
CA SER A 293 -17.65 28.77 -5.10
C SER A 293 -16.30 29.17 -4.49
N ARG A 294 -15.22 28.48 -4.89
CA ARG A 294 -13.85 28.72 -4.38
C ARG A 294 -12.86 28.89 -5.52
N PRO A 295 -13.02 29.86 -6.43
CA PRO A 295 -12.03 30.03 -7.48
C PRO A 295 -10.67 30.27 -6.83
N PRO A 296 -9.58 29.67 -7.35
CA PRO A 296 -8.24 30.02 -6.94
C PRO A 296 -8.10 31.53 -7.14
N ALA A 297 -7.56 32.25 -6.14
CA ALA A 297 -7.59 33.71 -6.02
C ALA A 297 -7.45 34.41 -7.38
N ALA A 298 -8.53 35.04 -7.80
CA ALA A 298 -8.55 35.83 -9.03
C ALA A 298 -7.81 37.15 -8.71
N ASP A 299 -6.56 37.23 -9.10
CA ASP A 299 -5.93 38.52 -9.31
C ASP A 299 -6.60 39.21 -10.50
N ASP A 300 -6.71 40.54 -10.49
CA ASP A 300 -7.26 41.32 -11.59
C ASP A 300 -6.55 40.89 -12.91
N GLY A 301 -7.25 40.15 -13.77
CA GLY A 301 -6.73 39.64 -15.04
C GLY A 301 -6.49 38.13 -15.13
N SER A 302 -6.83 37.32 -14.10
CA SER A 302 -6.78 35.87 -14.17
C SER A 302 -7.81 35.30 -15.13
N LEU A 303 -7.47 34.15 -15.74
CA LEU A 303 -8.36 33.42 -16.65
C LEU A 303 -9.57 32.84 -15.87
N PRO A 304 -10.77 32.84 -16.47
CA PRO A 304 -11.93 32.20 -15.86
C PRO A 304 -11.70 30.71 -15.72
N PHE A 305 -12.18 30.12 -14.64
CA PHE A 305 -12.15 28.66 -14.46
C PHE A 305 -13.30 28.03 -15.27
N LEU A 306 -12.96 27.28 -16.33
CA LEU A 306 -13.91 26.61 -17.19
C LEU A 306 -14.03 25.13 -16.81
N LEU A 307 -15.18 24.73 -16.24
CA LEU A 307 -15.47 23.37 -15.83
C LEU A 307 -16.47 22.72 -16.80
N ARG A 308 -16.12 21.52 -17.29
CA ARG A 308 -17.04 20.66 -18.02
C ARG A 308 -17.32 19.38 -17.24
N ILE A 309 -18.55 18.87 -17.36
CA ILE A 309 -19.00 17.68 -16.64
C ILE A 309 -19.81 16.80 -17.58
N GLY A 310 -19.48 15.50 -17.58
CA GLY A 310 -20.25 14.49 -18.28
C GLY A 310 -20.65 13.36 -17.35
N VAL A 311 -21.86 12.80 -17.54
CA VAL A 311 -22.40 11.72 -16.70
C VAL A 311 -22.82 10.56 -17.57
N ALA A 312 -22.44 9.34 -17.18
CA ALA A 312 -22.85 8.10 -17.82
C ALA A 312 -23.23 7.03 -16.80
N SER A 313 -24.08 6.10 -17.20
CA SER A 313 -24.53 4.97 -16.38
C SER A 313 -24.39 3.65 -17.12
N VAL A 314 -24.20 2.55 -16.39
CA VAL A 314 -24.22 1.18 -16.95
C VAL A 314 -25.57 0.77 -17.55
N GLU A 315 -26.62 1.50 -17.29
CA GLU A 315 -27.96 1.30 -17.88
C GLU A 315 -28.02 1.73 -19.34
N ASP A 316 -27.06 2.55 -19.80
CA ASP A 316 -26.93 2.92 -21.19
C ASP A 316 -26.46 1.71 -22.02
N ARG A 317 -27.17 1.48 -23.14
CA ARG A 317 -26.88 0.33 -24.03
C ARG A 317 -25.50 0.40 -24.71
N ALA A 318 -24.91 1.58 -24.78
CA ALA A 318 -23.58 1.79 -25.34
C ALA A 318 -22.46 1.28 -24.41
N VAL A 319 -22.73 1.10 -23.10
CA VAL A 319 -21.75 0.66 -22.13
C VAL A 319 -21.58 -0.86 -22.20
N LEU A 320 -20.40 -1.31 -22.55
CA LEU A 320 -20.02 -2.74 -22.59
C LEU A 320 -19.14 -3.14 -21.40
N ASP A 321 -18.25 -2.26 -20.98
CA ASP A 321 -17.22 -2.44 -19.95
C ASP A 321 -16.91 -1.11 -19.23
N GLY A 322 -15.85 -1.10 -18.43
CA GLY A 322 -15.41 0.09 -17.71
C GLY A 322 -14.90 1.20 -18.65
N GLU A 323 -14.24 0.83 -19.73
CA GLU A 323 -13.69 1.77 -20.71
C GLU A 323 -14.80 2.51 -21.46
N SER A 324 -15.76 1.79 -22.04
CA SER A 324 -16.91 2.38 -22.72
C SER A 324 -17.79 3.25 -21.80
N LEU A 325 -17.83 2.94 -20.49
CA LEU A 325 -18.54 3.77 -19.52
C LEU A 325 -17.84 5.13 -19.34
N VAL A 326 -16.52 5.15 -19.27
CA VAL A 326 -15.73 6.38 -19.16
C VAL A 326 -15.77 7.17 -20.47
N GLU A 327 -15.59 6.52 -21.62
CA GLU A 327 -15.70 7.17 -22.94
C GLU A 327 -17.06 7.85 -23.13
N LEU A 328 -18.14 7.18 -22.73
CA LEU A 328 -19.47 7.76 -22.78
C LEU A 328 -19.60 9.00 -21.89
N ALA A 329 -19.04 8.96 -20.67
CA ALA A 329 -19.06 10.13 -19.79
C ALA A 329 -18.27 11.29 -20.39
N PHE A 330 -17.08 11.01 -20.97
CA PHE A 330 -16.30 12.06 -21.64
C PHE A 330 -16.95 12.59 -22.91
N SER A 331 -17.60 11.76 -23.70
CA SER A 331 -18.36 12.23 -24.87
C SER A 331 -19.51 13.16 -24.52
N ARG A 332 -19.99 13.09 -23.28
CA ARG A 332 -21.07 13.94 -22.73
C ARG A 332 -20.58 15.20 -22.01
N LEU A 333 -19.28 15.47 -22.00
CA LEU A 333 -18.72 16.73 -21.47
C LEU A 333 -19.27 17.97 -22.19
N ASP A 334 -19.63 17.83 -23.47
CA ASP A 334 -20.13 18.92 -24.29
C ASP A 334 -21.62 19.23 -24.11
N ASP A 335 -22.37 18.31 -23.48
CA ASP A 335 -23.83 18.43 -23.36
C ASP A 335 -24.31 19.29 -22.18
N GLN A 336 -23.41 19.68 -21.23
CA GLN A 336 -23.81 20.50 -20.08
C GLN A 336 -22.72 21.49 -19.65
N PRO A 337 -22.86 22.79 -19.95
CA PRO A 337 -22.06 23.81 -19.30
C PRO A 337 -22.46 23.89 -17.82
N ALA A 338 -21.51 23.57 -16.90
CA ALA A 338 -21.70 23.80 -15.48
C ALA A 338 -21.42 25.27 -15.16
N GLY A 339 -22.45 26.11 -15.15
CA GLY A 339 -22.34 27.48 -14.66
C GLY A 339 -23.30 28.47 -15.32
N PRO A 340 -23.53 29.64 -14.70
CA PRO A 340 -24.43 30.69 -15.19
C PRO A 340 -23.86 31.47 -16.38
N PHE A 341 -22.79 31.07 -16.99
CA PHE A 341 -22.17 31.75 -18.14
C PHE A 341 -22.26 30.83 -19.36
N GLY A 342 -23.36 31.03 -20.09
CA GLY A 342 -23.58 30.40 -21.39
C GLY A 342 -22.71 31.06 -22.48
N GLU A 343 -22.56 30.29 -23.49
CA GLU A 343 -22.39 30.49 -24.91
C GLU A 343 -21.05 30.03 -25.53
N THR A 344 -21.23 28.92 -26.23
CA THR A 344 -20.65 28.49 -27.53
C THR A 344 -19.13 28.50 -27.74
N GLY A 345 -18.63 27.32 -27.96
CA GLY A 345 -17.40 27.08 -28.69
C GLY A 345 -17.07 25.59 -28.77
N ALA A 346 -17.49 24.95 -29.84
CA ALA A 346 -17.09 23.58 -30.16
C ALA A 346 -15.58 23.51 -30.36
N SER A 347 -14.89 22.65 -29.62
CA SER A 347 -13.59 22.14 -30.02
C SER A 347 -13.16 20.91 -29.22
N ALA A 348 -12.96 19.84 -29.94
CA ALA A 348 -12.06 18.70 -29.81
C ALA A 348 -11.80 18.06 -28.42
N VAL A 349 -12.18 16.81 -28.32
CA VAL A 349 -11.61 15.81 -27.39
C VAL A 349 -10.09 15.90 -27.49
N PRO A 350 -9.33 16.05 -26.38
CA PRO A 350 -7.89 16.04 -26.41
C PRO A 350 -7.39 14.74 -27.06
N GLU A 351 -6.45 14.83 -27.97
CA GLU A 351 -5.85 13.70 -28.71
C GLU A 351 -5.24 12.64 -27.76
N THR A 352 -4.95 13.03 -26.51
CA THR A 352 -4.45 12.16 -25.42
C THR A 352 -5.49 11.18 -24.86
N ALA A 353 -6.77 11.32 -25.17
CA ALA A 353 -7.82 10.39 -24.75
C ALA A 353 -7.96 9.16 -25.66
N ARG A 354 -7.18 9.08 -26.75
CA ARG A 354 -7.24 7.98 -27.75
C ARG A 354 -6.21 6.87 -27.54
N GLU A 355 -5.33 6.98 -26.53
CA GLU A 355 -4.26 6.01 -26.25
C GLU A 355 -4.31 5.49 -24.80
N VAL A 356 -5.45 5.06 -24.30
CA VAL A 356 -5.54 4.30 -23.04
C VAL A 356 -6.19 2.96 -23.30
#